data_dbac777535f1f6f5b5d867892937789c
#
_entry.id   dbac777535f1f6f5b5d867892937789c
#
_cell.length_a   1.000
_cell.length_b   1.000
_cell.length_c   1.000
_cell.angle_alpha   90.00
_cell.angle_beta   90.00
_cell.angle_gamma   90.00
#
_symmetry.space_group_name_H-M   'P 1'
#
loop_
_entity.id
_entity.type
_entity.pdbx_description
1 polymer ?
#
loop_
_entity_poly.entity_id
_entity_poly.type
_entity_poly.pdbx_seq_one_letter_code
_entity_poly.pdbx_strand_id
1 'polypeptide(L)'
;VESKGVDYYKAADGRIIAIHIKSDFSDYAKFPPYLDTEEAREHIRSAYAGQDIDEERNTKAHMTDDEIPLQVIVLNRPKGAITKAHYHLVEERPSVNTTRHQVLLCQRGSIRVGVFTKDGESLGNAILRRDDLILMYEGHEVEFLEDDTKVIEIKEGPFPETDDRDKVDLNRRHPEYMASL
;
A
#
# COMPACT_ATOMS: atom_id res chain seq x y z
N VAL A 1 13.96 1.82 5.13
CA VAL A 1 14.65 1.77 3.84
C VAL A 1 14.22 3.00 3.06
N GLU A 2 15.14 3.93 2.80
CA GLU A 2 14.88 5.00 1.83
C GLU A 2 15.03 4.40 0.43
N SER A 3 13.96 4.42 -0.33
CA SER A 3 13.94 3.93 -1.71
C SER A 3 13.34 4.97 -2.64
N LYS A 4 13.86 5.05 -3.85
CA LYS A 4 13.30 5.93 -4.87
C LYS A 4 11.88 5.44 -5.25
N GLY A 5 10.94 6.36 -5.24
CA GLY A 5 9.56 6.07 -5.61
C GLY A 5 8.70 5.47 -4.49
N VAL A 6 9.18 5.41 -3.23
CA VAL A 6 8.39 4.98 -2.07
C VAL A 6 8.62 5.89 -0.88
N ASP A 7 7.54 6.35 -0.27
CA ASP A 7 7.56 7.11 0.97
C ASP A 7 6.82 6.35 2.08
N TYR A 8 7.45 6.20 3.24
CA TYR A 8 6.88 5.56 4.42
C TYR A 8 6.50 6.62 5.46
N TYR A 9 5.27 6.59 5.90
CA TYR A 9 4.76 7.41 7.00
C TYR A 9 4.76 6.57 8.27
N LYS A 10 5.58 6.96 9.24
CA LYS A 10 5.79 6.20 10.48
C LYS A 10 5.38 6.99 11.69
N ALA A 11 4.67 6.35 12.61
CA ALA A 11 4.42 6.88 13.94
C ALA A 11 5.71 6.93 14.78
N ALA A 12 5.68 7.65 15.89
CA ALA A 12 6.83 7.81 16.78
C ALA A 12 7.36 6.47 17.36
N ASP A 13 6.50 5.47 17.49
CA ASP A 13 6.85 4.11 17.92
C ASP A 13 7.43 3.21 16.81
N GLY A 14 7.59 3.76 15.60
CA GLY A 14 8.16 3.07 14.43
C GLY A 14 7.16 2.30 13.58
N ARG A 15 5.88 2.19 13.99
CA ARG A 15 4.84 1.53 13.16
C ARG A 15 4.66 2.27 11.84
N ILE A 16 4.51 1.52 10.75
CA ILE A 16 4.15 2.07 9.45
C ILE A 16 2.64 2.34 9.46
N ILE A 17 2.27 3.58 9.13
CA ILE A 17 0.87 4.04 9.09
C ILE A 17 0.38 4.17 7.66
N ALA A 18 1.26 4.53 6.73
CA ALA A 18 0.95 4.49 5.30
C ALA A 18 2.21 4.26 4.46
N ILE A 19 2.00 3.76 3.25
CA ILE A 19 3.04 3.55 2.22
C ILE A 19 2.53 4.20 0.93
N HIS A 20 3.23 5.24 0.47
CA HIS A 20 2.97 5.88 -0.82
C HIS A 20 3.93 5.32 -1.86
N ILE A 21 3.40 4.68 -2.88
CA ILE A 21 4.16 4.08 -3.97
C ILE A 21 3.91 4.93 -5.22
N LYS A 22 4.96 5.55 -5.72
CA LYS A 22 4.91 6.38 -6.93
C LYS A 22 5.00 5.52 -8.18
N SER A 23 4.46 6.02 -9.28
CA SER A 23 4.43 5.31 -10.56
C SER A 23 5.83 5.00 -11.15
N ASP A 24 6.85 5.75 -10.74
CA ASP A 24 8.24 5.55 -11.16
C ASP A 24 9.07 4.61 -10.25
N PHE A 25 8.42 3.92 -9.31
CA PHE A 25 9.10 2.95 -8.45
C PHE A 25 9.84 1.90 -9.27
N SER A 26 11.13 1.67 -8.92
CA SER A 26 12.00 0.73 -9.64
C SER A 26 13.03 0.01 -8.75
N ASP A 27 13.11 0.34 -7.47
CA ASP A 27 14.13 -0.15 -6.53
C ASP A 27 13.80 -1.52 -5.93
N TYR A 28 13.44 -2.50 -6.75
CA TYR A 28 12.99 -3.83 -6.30
C TYR A 28 13.99 -4.53 -5.36
N ALA A 29 15.28 -4.38 -5.60
CA ALA A 29 16.32 -5.04 -4.81
C ALA A 29 16.43 -4.56 -3.35
N LYS A 30 15.80 -3.42 -3.02
CA LYS A 30 15.82 -2.85 -1.66
C LYS A 30 14.66 -3.31 -0.78
N PHE A 31 13.76 -4.14 -1.30
CA PHE A 31 12.59 -4.61 -0.57
C PHE A 31 12.80 -6.05 -0.08
N PRO A 32 13.15 -6.23 1.20
CA PRO A 32 13.24 -7.55 1.81
C PRO A 32 11.83 -8.20 1.92
N PRO A 33 11.76 -9.53 2.01
CA PRO A 33 12.91 -10.45 1.96
C PRO A 33 13.26 -10.92 0.55
N TYR A 34 12.59 -10.41 -0.48
CA TYR A 34 12.37 -11.13 -1.72
C TYR A 34 13.41 -10.95 -2.82
N LEU A 35 14.27 -9.93 -2.78
CA LEU A 35 15.19 -9.69 -3.89
C LEU A 35 16.67 -9.60 -3.50
N ASP A 36 16.97 -9.54 -2.23
CA ASP A 36 18.34 -9.45 -1.70
C ASP A 36 18.87 -10.78 -1.16
N THR A 37 18.04 -11.84 -1.15
CA THR A 37 18.44 -13.18 -0.76
C THR A 37 18.42 -14.14 -1.95
N GLU A 38 19.34 -15.10 -2.00
CA GLU A 38 19.35 -16.14 -3.05
C GLU A 38 18.10 -17.02 -2.99
N GLU A 39 17.55 -17.26 -1.79
CA GLU A 39 16.35 -18.02 -1.58
C GLU A 39 15.13 -17.35 -2.26
N ALA A 40 15.01 -16.03 -2.17
CA ALA A 40 13.95 -15.28 -2.84
C ALA A 40 14.10 -15.33 -4.37
N ARG A 41 15.32 -15.25 -4.88
CA ARG A 41 15.59 -15.38 -6.32
C ARG A 41 15.25 -16.77 -6.82
N GLU A 42 15.62 -17.81 -6.07
CA GLU A 42 15.30 -19.19 -6.41
C GLU A 42 13.78 -19.44 -6.42
N HIS A 43 13.05 -18.87 -5.46
CA HIS A 43 11.58 -18.92 -5.46
C HIS A 43 10.99 -18.32 -6.75
N ILE A 44 11.50 -17.18 -7.20
CA ILE A 44 11.05 -16.57 -8.46
C ILE A 44 11.43 -17.42 -9.67
N ARG A 45 12.66 -17.95 -9.73
CA ARG A 45 13.09 -18.85 -10.82
C ARG A 45 12.19 -20.08 -10.90
N SER A 46 11.92 -20.73 -9.76
CA SER A 46 11.09 -21.92 -9.72
C SER A 46 9.64 -21.67 -10.16
N ALA A 47 9.07 -20.50 -9.80
CA ALA A 47 7.73 -20.12 -10.21
C ALA A 47 7.56 -19.99 -11.73
N TYR A 48 8.64 -19.71 -12.45
CA TYR A 48 8.67 -19.54 -13.91
C TYR A 48 9.54 -20.60 -14.63
N ALA A 49 9.87 -21.70 -13.95
CA ALA A 49 10.66 -22.77 -14.53
C ALA A 49 10.05 -23.29 -15.83
N GLY A 50 10.87 -23.41 -16.87
CA GLY A 50 10.46 -23.85 -18.19
C GLY A 50 9.90 -22.73 -19.10
N GLN A 51 9.89 -21.47 -18.64
CA GLN A 51 9.58 -20.32 -19.46
C GLN A 51 10.89 -19.64 -19.90
N ASP A 52 10.94 -19.24 -21.17
CA ASP A 52 12.04 -18.44 -21.73
C ASP A 52 11.78 -16.96 -21.42
N ILE A 53 12.11 -16.55 -20.19
CA ILE A 53 11.94 -15.18 -19.71
C ILE A 53 13.24 -14.65 -19.13
N ASP A 54 13.45 -13.35 -19.31
CA ASP A 54 14.56 -12.61 -18.70
C ASP A 54 14.41 -12.56 -17.17
N GLU A 55 15.26 -13.30 -16.45
CA GLU A 55 15.21 -13.39 -14.99
C GLU A 55 15.43 -12.03 -14.32
N GLU A 56 16.29 -11.16 -14.88
CA GLU A 56 16.56 -9.83 -14.32
C GLU A 56 15.32 -8.92 -14.35
N ARG A 57 14.44 -9.14 -15.33
CA ARG A 57 13.16 -8.43 -15.46
C ARG A 57 11.99 -9.12 -14.75
N ASN A 58 12.22 -10.30 -14.18
CA ASN A 58 11.21 -11.06 -13.48
C ASN A 58 11.28 -10.79 -11.99
N THR A 59 10.94 -9.59 -11.57
CA THR A 59 11.11 -9.11 -10.21
C THR A 59 9.78 -8.79 -9.51
N LYS A 60 9.80 -8.83 -8.20
CA LYS A 60 8.70 -8.39 -7.36
C LYS A 60 9.23 -7.70 -6.09
N ALA A 61 8.47 -6.75 -5.59
CA ALA A 61 8.73 -6.10 -4.31
C ALA A 61 7.52 -6.25 -3.40
N HIS A 62 7.70 -6.87 -2.26
CA HIS A 62 6.72 -6.88 -1.19
C HIS A 62 6.82 -5.58 -0.42
N MET A 63 5.79 -4.76 -0.52
CA MET A 63 5.74 -3.43 0.11
C MET A 63 5.26 -3.51 1.55
N THR A 64 4.61 -4.61 1.90
CA THR A 64 4.01 -4.88 3.22
C THR A 64 4.58 -6.17 3.81
N ASP A 65 4.64 -6.24 5.13
CA ASP A 65 4.99 -7.47 5.84
C ASP A 65 3.93 -8.56 5.65
N ASP A 66 4.30 -9.84 5.78
CA ASP A 66 3.44 -10.99 5.55
C ASP A 66 2.25 -11.08 6.51
N GLU A 67 2.35 -10.44 7.68
CA GLU A 67 1.29 -10.41 8.70
C GLU A 67 0.21 -9.35 8.42
N ILE A 68 0.44 -8.47 7.45
CA ILE A 68 -0.50 -7.41 7.10
C ILE A 68 -1.65 -7.99 6.27
N PRO A 69 -2.92 -7.83 6.71
CA PRO A 69 -4.06 -8.43 6.03
C PRO A 69 -4.28 -7.97 4.59
N LEU A 70 -4.08 -6.69 4.32
CA LEU A 70 -4.12 -6.14 2.97
C LEU A 70 -2.69 -5.92 2.47
N GLN A 71 -2.21 -6.85 1.68
CA GLN A 71 -0.85 -6.81 1.15
C GLN A 71 -0.77 -6.07 -0.18
N VAL A 72 0.32 -5.32 -0.37
CA VAL A 72 0.66 -4.68 -1.63
C VAL A 72 1.98 -5.23 -2.14
N ILE A 73 1.95 -5.73 -3.36
CA ILE A 73 3.11 -6.29 -4.05
C ILE A 73 3.22 -5.60 -5.40
N VAL A 74 4.37 -5.01 -5.69
CA VAL A 74 4.67 -4.45 -7.01
C VAL A 74 5.38 -5.53 -7.83
N LEU A 75 4.81 -5.86 -8.98
CA LEU A 75 5.32 -6.87 -9.91
C LEU A 75 5.89 -6.19 -11.14
N ASN A 76 7.10 -6.56 -11.54
CA ASN A 76 7.66 -6.25 -12.84
C ASN A 76 7.97 -7.56 -13.56
N ARG A 77 7.30 -7.80 -14.68
CA ARG A 77 7.38 -9.06 -15.43
C ARG A 77 7.69 -8.78 -16.91
N PRO A 78 8.55 -9.57 -17.54
CA PRO A 78 8.78 -9.46 -18.96
C PRO A 78 7.55 -9.89 -19.76
N LYS A 79 7.47 -9.47 -21.01
CA LYS A 79 6.45 -9.92 -21.96
C LYS A 79 6.52 -11.44 -22.10
N GLY A 80 5.38 -12.10 -22.01
CA GLY A 80 5.26 -13.56 -22.15
C GLY A 80 5.30 -14.32 -20.83
N ALA A 81 5.65 -13.69 -19.69
CA ALA A 81 5.55 -14.32 -18.39
C ALA A 81 4.09 -14.66 -18.05
N ILE A 82 3.84 -15.91 -17.68
CA ILE A 82 2.50 -16.42 -17.38
C ILE A 82 2.52 -17.03 -15.98
N THR A 83 1.72 -16.49 -15.10
CA THR A 83 1.43 -17.13 -13.80
C THR A 83 0.42 -18.26 -14.02
N LYS A 84 0.73 -19.47 -13.55
CA LYS A 84 -0.20 -20.60 -13.64
C LYS A 84 -1.53 -20.27 -12.97
N ALA A 85 -2.64 -20.74 -13.53
CA ALA A 85 -3.96 -20.55 -12.93
C ALA A 85 -4.01 -21.20 -11.55
N HIS A 86 -4.36 -20.40 -10.51
CA HIS A 86 -4.45 -20.83 -9.12
C HIS A 86 -5.44 -19.95 -8.35
N TYR A 87 -5.80 -20.40 -7.16
CA TYR A 87 -6.53 -19.60 -6.19
C TYR A 87 -5.92 -19.81 -4.80
N HIS A 88 -6.17 -18.86 -3.90
CA HIS A 88 -5.69 -18.92 -2.53
C HIS A 88 -6.80 -19.35 -1.60
N LEU A 89 -6.50 -20.27 -0.70
CA LEU A 89 -7.42 -20.69 0.36
C LEU A 89 -7.47 -19.60 1.44
N VAL A 90 -8.65 -19.44 2.03
CA VAL A 90 -8.80 -18.57 3.20
C VAL A 90 -8.24 -19.34 4.40
N GLU A 91 -7.18 -18.81 5.00
CA GLU A 91 -6.64 -19.28 6.28
C GLU A 91 -6.91 -18.20 7.33
N GLU A 92 -7.47 -18.61 8.48
CA GLU A 92 -7.59 -17.71 9.62
C GLU A 92 -6.20 -17.47 10.20
N ARG A 93 -5.68 -16.26 10.00
CA ARG A 93 -4.44 -15.77 10.62
C ARG A 93 -4.78 -14.64 11.59
N PRO A 94 -4.20 -14.63 12.79
CA PRO A 94 -4.43 -13.52 13.72
C PRO A 94 -3.87 -12.23 13.09
N SER A 95 -4.71 -11.20 13.00
CA SER A 95 -4.28 -9.87 12.59
C SER A 95 -3.92 -9.05 13.83
N VAL A 96 -2.78 -8.38 13.79
CA VAL A 96 -2.34 -7.45 14.84
C VAL A 96 -2.97 -6.05 14.70
N ASN A 97 -3.70 -5.81 13.61
CA ASN A 97 -4.25 -4.50 13.30
C ASN A 97 -5.63 -4.30 13.95
N THR A 98 -5.81 -3.11 14.50
CA THR A 98 -7.06 -2.67 15.14
C THR A 98 -7.91 -1.78 14.24
N THR A 99 -7.42 -1.48 13.04
CA THR A 99 -8.04 -0.60 12.03
C THR A 99 -8.06 -1.28 10.68
N ARG A 100 -9.05 -0.94 9.85
CA ARG A 100 -9.16 -1.46 8.47
C ARG A 100 -8.17 -0.76 7.56
N HIS A 101 -7.57 -1.52 6.68
CA HIS A 101 -6.64 -0.99 5.68
C HIS A 101 -7.38 -0.54 4.43
N GLN A 102 -6.84 0.49 3.79
CA GLN A 102 -7.38 1.06 2.55
C GLN A 102 -6.25 1.37 1.58
N VAL A 103 -6.52 1.18 0.29
CA VAL A 103 -5.64 1.58 -0.81
C VAL A 103 -6.37 2.60 -1.67
N LEU A 104 -5.68 3.67 -2.02
CA LEU A 104 -6.11 4.62 -3.04
C LEU A 104 -5.15 4.56 -4.22
N LEU A 105 -5.69 4.39 -5.42
CA LEU A 105 -4.98 4.48 -6.70
C LEU A 105 -5.51 5.69 -7.47
N CYS A 106 -4.67 6.67 -7.71
CA CYS A 106 -5.02 7.83 -8.51
C CYS A 106 -4.91 7.50 -10.00
N GLN A 107 -6.05 7.41 -10.70
CA GLN A 107 -6.07 7.11 -12.13
C GLN A 107 -6.00 8.35 -13.03
N ARG A 108 -6.48 9.49 -12.52
CA ARG A 108 -6.51 10.76 -13.25
C ARG A 108 -6.58 11.93 -12.27
N GLY A 109 -5.97 13.05 -12.62
CA GLY A 109 -5.88 14.24 -11.79
C GLY A 109 -4.90 14.06 -10.66
N SER A 110 -5.15 14.72 -9.54
CA SER A 110 -4.34 14.59 -8.33
C SER A 110 -5.17 14.73 -7.05
N ILE A 111 -4.69 14.08 -5.98
CA ILE A 111 -5.25 14.18 -4.63
C ILE A 111 -4.14 14.49 -3.62
N ARG A 112 -4.51 15.17 -2.53
CA ARG A 112 -3.72 15.26 -1.32
C ARG A 112 -4.30 14.27 -0.30
N VAL A 113 -3.45 13.45 0.27
CA VAL A 113 -3.81 12.53 1.36
C VAL A 113 -3.06 12.95 2.62
N GLY A 114 -3.78 13.45 3.60
CA GLY A 114 -3.28 13.64 4.97
C GLY A 114 -3.21 12.30 5.68
N VAL A 115 -2.09 12.00 6.33
CA VAL A 115 -1.85 10.73 7.03
C VAL A 115 -1.77 10.99 8.53
N PHE A 116 -2.52 10.20 9.30
CA PHE A 116 -2.63 10.36 10.75
C PHE A 116 -2.56 9.02 11.45
N THR A 117 -2.04 9.01 12.68
CA THR A 117 -2.26 7.88 13.58
C THR A 117 -3.73 7.84 14.03
N LYS A 118 -4.20 6.69 14.51
CA LYS A 118 -5.54 6.56 15.11
C LYS A 118 -5.75 7.48 16.33
N ASP A 119 -4.67 7.97 16.93
CA ASP A 119 -4.68 8.88 18.07
C ASP A 119 -4.63 10.36 17.65
N GLY A 120 -4.64 10.65 16.34
CA GLY A 120 -4.76 11.99 15.78
C GLY A 120 -3.44 12.70 15.50
N GLU A 121 -2.28 12.05 15.68
CA GLU A 121 -0.98 12.61 15.31
C GLU A 121 -0.87 12.73 13.79
N SER A 122 -0.57 13.92 13.29
CA SER A 122 -0.32 14.15 11.86
C SER A 122 1.09 13.71 11.49
N LEU A 123 1.20 12.85 10.48
CA LEU A 123 2.46 12.33 9.93
C LEU A 123 2.86 13.03 8.62
N GLY A 124 2.01 13.93 8.12
CA GLY A 124 2.25 14.68 6.90
C GLY A 124 1.25 14.40 5.80
N ASN A 125 1.57 14.91 4.61
CA ASN A 125 0.71 14.80 3.42
C ASN A 125 1.43 14.11 2.28
N ALA A 126 0.74 13.19 1.60
CA ALA A 126 1.14 12.63 0.32
C ALA A 126 0.38 13.32 -0.82
N ILE A 127 1.05 13.69 -1.89
CA ILE A 127 0.40 14.13 -3.13
C ILE A 127 0.46 12.99 -4.12
N LEU A 128 -0.70 12.40 -4.40
CA LEU A 128 -0.84 11.37 -5.41
C LEU A 128 -1.19 11.98 -6.75
N ARG A 129 -0.42 11.62 -7.76
CA ARG A 129 -0.68 11.91 -9.17
C ARG A 129 -1.07 10.63 -9.90
N ARG A 130 -1.27 10.75 -11.17
CA ARG A 130 -1.65 9.62 -12.03
C ARG A 130 -0.73 8.42 -11.81
N ASP A 131 -1.36 7.26 -11.58
CA ASP A 131 -0.77 5.95 -11.36
C ASP A 131 0.01 5.80 -10.03
N ASP A 132 -0.04 6.81 -9.15
CA ASP A 132 0.44 6.69 -7.78
C ASP A 132 -0.58 5.94 -6.91
N LEU A 133 -0.05 5.16 -5.96
CA LEU A 133 -0.83 4.37 -5.00
C LEU A 133 -0.39 4.69 -3.57
N ILE A 134 -1.34 4.77 -2.65
CA ILE A 134 -1.07 4.81 -1.22
C ILE A 134 -1.86 3.70 -0.52
N LEU A 135 -1.18 2.95 0.35
CA LEU A 135 -1.79 2.03 1.31
C LEU A 135 -1.78 2.72 2.68
N MET A 136 -2.92 2.74 3.36
CA MET A 136 -3.10 3.37 4.67
C MET A 136 -3.63 2.35 5.67
N TYR A 137 -3.05 2.35 6.86
CA TYR A 137 -3.40 1.45 7.96
C TYR A 137 -4.28 2.11 9.01
N GLU A 138 -4.18 3.44 9.18
CA GLU A 138 -4.89 4.18 10.22
C GLU A 138 -5.59 5.43 9.64
N GLY A 139 -5.54 6.55 10.35
CA GLY A 139 -6.26 7.77 9.99
C GLY A 139 -5.79 8.44 8.70
N HIS A 140 -6.73 8.92 7.93
CA HIS A 140 -6.45 9.67 6.71
C HIS A 140 -7.53 10.69 6.40
N GLU A 141 -7.17 11.66 5.57
CA GLU A 141 -8.06 12.65 4.96
C GLU A 141 -7.72 12.76 3.48
N VAL A 142 -8.70 13.02 2.63
CA VAL A 142 -8.49 13.11 1.18
C VAL A 142 -9.06 14.41 0.66
N GLU A 143 -8.24 15.18 -0.06
CA GLU A 143 -8.63 16.38 -0.81
C GLU A 143 -8.38 16.16 -2.30
N PHE A 144 -9.40 16.43 -3.11
CA PHE A 144 -9.29 16.39 -4.57
C PHE A 144 -8.77 17.75 -5.06
N LEU A 145 -7.62 17.75 -5.75
CA LEU A 145 -6.90 18.98 -6.11
C LEU A 145 -7.25 19.49 -7.52
N GLU A 146 -7.87 18.67 -8.34
CA GLU A 146 -8.24 18.99 -9.72
C GLU A 146 -9.66 18.53 -10.02
N ASP A 147 -10.34 19.22 -10.96
CA ASP A 147 -11.62 18.75 -11.49
C ASP A 147 -11.44 17.42 -12.24
N ASP A 148 -12.50 16.63 -12.32
CA ASP A 148 -12.49 15.30 -12.99
C ASP A 148 -11.45 14.32 -12.45
N THR A 149 -10.91 14.52 -11.26
CA THR A 149 -10.02 13.56 -10.60
C THR A 149 -10.74 12.23 -10.37
N LYS A 150 -10.08 11.13 -10.75
CA LYS A 150 -10.60 9.78 -10.61
C LYS A 150 -9.67 8.92 -9.76
N VAL A 151 -10.21 8.38 -8.67
CA VAL A 151 -9.50 7.52 -7.71
C VAL A 151 -10.23 6.19 -7.60
N ILE A 152 -9.48 5.08 -7.54
CA ILE A 152 -10.00 3.78 -7.12
C ILE A 152 -9.64 3.58 -5.66
N GLU A 153 -10.65 3.31 -4.84
CA GLU A 153 -10.51 2.90 -3.46
C GLU A 153 -10.69 1.39 -3.33
N ILE A 154 -9.76 0.73 -2.65
CA ILE A 154 -9.83 -0.68 -2.27
C ILE A 154 -9.70 -0.73 -0.76
N LYS A 155 -10.68 -1.33 -0.08
CA LYS A 155 -10.68 -1.42 1.38
C LYS A 155 -11.13 -2.80 1.86
N GLU A 156 -10.73 -3.15 3.07
CA GLU A 156 -11.17 -4.37 3.71
C GLU A 156 -12.68 -4.28 4.02
N GLY A 157 -13.44 -5.24 3.48
CA GLY A 157 -14.87 -5.38 3.76
C GLY A 157 -15.15 -6.36 4.91
N PRO A 158 -16.43 -6.60 5.23
CA PRO A 158 -17.62 -5.93 4.66
C PRO A 158 -17.74 -4.46 5.11
N PHE A 159 -18.23 -3.62 4.21
CA PHE A 159 -18.46 -2.20 4.49
C PHE A 159 -19.86 -1.81 3.98
N PRO A 160 -20.89 -1.80 4.82
CA PRO A 160 -22.21 -1.30 4.46
C PRO A 160 -22.18 0.23 4.42
N GLU A 161 -22.43 0.83 3.26
CA GLU A 161 -22.39 2.30 3.06
C GLU A 161 -23.37 3.07 3.96
N THR A 162 -24.41 2.39 4.42
CA THR A 162 -25.45 2.99 5.27
C THR A 162 -25.14 2.93 6.76
N ASP A 163 -24.00 2.36 7.13
CA ASP A 163 -23.64 2.12 8.53
C ASP A 163 -22.21 2.56 8.84
N ASP A 164 -22.09 3.80 9.28
CA ASP A 164 -20.80 4.45 9.63
C ASP A 164 -20.33 4.15 11.06
N ARG A 165 -20.88 3.13 11.74
CA ARG A 165 -20.57 2.86 13.16
C ARG A 165 -19.11 2.54 13.43
N ASP A 166 -18.39 2.06 12.44
CA ASP A 166 -16.95 1.76 12.53
C ASP A 166 -16.07 2.96 12.15
N LYS A 167 -16.66 4.06 11.65
CA LYS A 167 -15.91 5.27 11.32
C LYS A 167 -15.72 6.14 12.56
N VAL A 168 -14.47 6.41 12.90
CA VAL A 168 -14.07 7.32 13.96
C VAL A 168 -13.68 8.67 13.35
N ASP A 169 -14.40 9.72 13.70
CA ASP A 169 -14.09 11.08 13.30
C ASP A 169 -13.00 11.66 14.21
N LEU A 170 -11.81 11.87 13.64
CA LEU A 170 -10.65 12.41 14.37
C LEU A 170 -10.91 13.83 14.89
N ASN A 171 -11.68 14.66 14.19
CA ASN A 171 -12.04 16.01 14.63
C ASN A 171 -12.87 16.01 15.92
N ARG A 172 -13.72 14.98 16.10
CA ARG A 172 -14.54 14.83 17.32
C ARG A 172 -13.75 14.24 18.46
N ARG A 173 -12.85 13.31 18.16
CA ARG A 173 -12.05 12.61 19.16
C ARG A 173 -10.83 13.43 19.62
N HIS A 174 -10.24 14.18 18.68
CA HIS A 174 -9.03 14.97 18.86
C HIS A 174 -9.25 16.40 18.33
N PRO A 175 -9.93 17.29 19.08
CA PRO A 175 -10.21 18.67 18.61
C PRO A 175 -8.95 19.49 18.31
N GLU A 176 -7.83 19.18 18.96
CA GLU A 176 -6.51 19.75 18.73
C GLU A 176 -5.96 19.48 17.32
N TYR A 177 -6.46 18.45 16.64
CA TYR A 177 -6.11 18.14 15.25
C TYR A 177 -6.38 19.31 14.31
N MET A 178 -7.51 20.00 14.49
CA MET A 178 -7.89 21.17 13.67
C MET A 178 -6.94 22.36 13.86
N ALA A 179 -6.23 22.44 14.95
CA ALA A 179 -5.26 23.51 15.20
C ALA A 179 -3.91 23.29 14.49
N SER A 180 -3.67 22.09 13.94
CA SER A 180 -2.43 21.71 13.26
C SER A 180 -2.54 21.75 11.71
N LEU A 181 -3.73 22.02 11.18
CA LEU A 181 -3.99 22.22 9.75
C LEU A 181 -3.79 23.69 9.35
#